data_1d54a7c9778c334036b0d3d4f2b0c2ca
#
_entry.id   1d54a7c9778c334036b0d3d4f2b0c2ca
#
_cell.length_a   1.000
_cell.length_b   1.000
_cell.length_c   1.000
_cell.angle_alpha   90.00
_cell.angle_beta   90.00
_cell.angle_gamma   90.00
#
_symmetry.space_group_name_H-M   'P 1'
#
loop_
_entity.id
_entity.type
_entity.pdbx_description
1 polymer ?
#
loop_
_entity_poly.entity_id
_entity_poly.type
_entity_poly.pdbx_seq_one_letter_code
_entity_poly.pdbx_strand_id
1 'polypeptide(L)'
;MPSLPHRCSVLLSFDLEEFDIPNEYGANLNGEEQLQVTRNGMQQLLPLLDQLQAPATFFTTAHYALQNKQQVKALAAAGHEIASHCLYHSRFDEKDILQSREILANISGQPVNGFRMPRLASIDKNLVKQAGYTYDASLNPTWLPGRYNYLQQPRTVFRSHDLWVMPASVTPRLRLPLFWLAFKNLPLSFIKQCSLAVLKKDGYISLYFHPWEYADLAGYTNLPFYTRRPCGNQLLQKLSAYLQWLKSLGHFTSFSNYIHLHENQLLHSS
;
A
#
# COMPACT_ATOMS: atom_id res chain seq x y z
N MET A 1 -6.81 -22.58 -21.77
CA MET A 1 -6.87 -21.71 -20.58
C MET A 1 -7.76 -20.53 -20.93
N PRO A 2 -8.76 -20.14 -20.14
CA PRO A 2 -9.55 -18.95 -20.47
C PRO A 2 -8.59 -17.74 -20.50
N SER A 3 -8.70 -16.96 -21.56
CA SER A 3 -7.92 -15.72 -21.77
C SER A 3 -8.20 -14.75 -20.60
N LEU A 4 -7.16 -14.03 -20.16
CA LEU A 4 -7.34 -12.90 -19.28
C LEU A 4 -8.28 -11.88 -19.98
N PRO A 5 -9.23 -11.24 -19.26
CA PRO A 5 -9.94 -10.10 -19.80
C PRO A 5 -8.94 -9.00 -20.20
N HIS A 6 -9.34 -8.15 -21.15
CA HIS A 6 -8.51 -7.05 -21.66
C HIS A 6 -7.69 -6.39 -20.55
N ARG A 7 -6.37 -6.21 -20.79
CA ARG A 7 -5.33 -5.66 -19.92
C ARG A 7 -5.77 -5.34 -18.47
N CYS A 8 -5.44 -6.25 -17.53
CA CYS A 8 -5.72 -6.07 -16.11
C CYS A 8 -5.02 -4.83 -15.53
N SER A 9 -5.62 -4.23 -14.49
CA SER A 9 -5.00 -3.12 -13.76
C SER A 9 -4.22 -3.62 -12.55
N VAL A 10 -3.02 -3.10 -12.34
CA VAL A 10 -2.17 -3.38 -11.18
C VAL A 10 -2.07 -2.12 -10.34
N LEU A 11 -2.77 -2.12 -9.20
CA LEU A 11 -2.72 -1.05 -8.21
C LEU A 11 -1.59 -1.37 -7.23
N LEU A 12 -0.42 -0.82 -7.49
CA LEU A 12 0.75 -0.99 -6.64
C LEU A 12 0.80 0.15 -5.63
N SER A 13 0.92 -0.17 -4.35
CA SER A 13 1.07 0.84 -3.32
C SER A 13 2.17 0.53 -2.32
N PHE A 14 2.67 1.61 -1.72
CA PHE A 14 3.66 1.55 -0.66
C PHE A 14 3.20 2.43 0.50
N ASP A 15 3.26 1.88 1.72
CA ASP A 15 3.04 2.64 2.93
C ASP A 15 4.38 3.27 3.32
N LEU A 16 4.49 4.58 3.05
CA LEU A 16 5.71 5.39 3.25
C LEU A 16 5.65 6.03 4.63
N GLU A 17 6.20 5.32 5.59
CA GLU A 17 6.02 5.55 7.01
C GLU A 17 7.32 5.44 7.79
N GLU A 18 7.30 5.77 9.05
CA GLU A 18 8.34 5.52 10.03
C GLU A 18 8.45 4.02 10.32
N PHE A 19 9.66 3.47 10.36
CA PHE A 19 9.92 2.08 10.71
C PHE A 19 9.82 1.88 12.23
N ASP A 20 8.60 1.95 12.77
CA ASP A 20 8.35 1.87 14.21
C ASP A 20 8.08 0.45 14.74
N ILE A 21 7.92 -0.54 13.84
CA ILE A 21 7.62 -1.93 14.20
C ILE A 21 8.55 -2.50 15.28
N PRO A 22 9.89 -2.28 15.27
CA PRO A 22 10.74 -2.81 16.33
C PRO A 22 10.36 -2.33 17.74
N ASN A 23 9.79 -1.14 17.87
CA ASN A 23 9.36 -0.60 19.16
C ASN A 23 8.16 -1.37 19.74
N GLU A 24 7.32 -1.98 18.89
CA GLU A 24 6.26 -2.91 19.33
C GLU A 24 6.82 -4.19 19.98
N TYR A 25 8.08 -4.52 19.67
CA TYR A 25 8.80 -5.70 20.16
C TYR A 25 9.90 -5.31 21.18
N GLY A 26 9.74 -4.17 21.86
CA GLY A 26 10.60 -3.76 22.97
C GLY A 26 11.92 -3.10 22.56
N ALA A 27 12.12 -2.74 21.30
CA ALA A 27 13.20 -1.83 20.93
C ALA A 27 12.84 -0.39 21.32
N ASN A 28 13.83 0.49 21.21
CA ASN A 28 13.64 1.92 21.44
C ASN A 28 14.35 2.73 20.35
N LEU A 29 13.91 2.54 19.10
CA LEU A 29 14.40 3.33 17.98
C LEU A 29 13.86 4.75 18.10
N ASN A 30 14.75 5.72 17.99
CA ASN A 30 14.33 7.12 17.89
C ASN A 30 13.75 7.44 16.49
N GLY A 31 13.09 8.58 16.37
CA GLY A 31 12.38 8.94 15.13
C GLY A 31 13.30 9.05 13.91
N GLU A 32 14.55 9.52 14.09
CA GLU A 32 15.49 9.63 12.97
C GLU A 32 15.98 8.25 12.50
N GLU A 33 16.23 7.32 13.40
CA GLU A 33 16.57 5.94 13.06
C GLU A 33 15.44 5.27 12.26
N GLN A 34 14.18 5.44 12.69
CA GLN A 34 13.01 4.92 11.99
C GLN A 34 12.92 5.48 10.56
N LEU A 35 13.07 6.80 10.41
CA LEU A 35 13.05 7.48 9.11
C LEU A 35 14.20 7.03 8.21
N GLN A 36 15.41 6.82 8.79
CA GLN A 36 16.59 6.41 8.03
C GLN A 36 16.41 5.02 7.40
N VAL A 37 15.80 4.07 8.11
CA VAL A 37 15.52 2.73 7.56
C VAL A 37 14.59 2.84 6.34
N THR A 38 13.53 3.64 6.44
CA THR A 38 12.61 3.84 5.31
C THR A 38 13.30 4.55 4.14
N ARG A 39 14.13 5.58 4.39
CA ARG A 39 14.94 6.23 3.34
C ARG A 39 15.87 5.25 2.63
N ASN A 40 16.54 4.37 3.36
CA ASN A 40 17.42 3.35 2.79
C ASN A 40 16.64 2.40 1.87
N GLY A 41 15.45 1.97 2.30
CA GLY A 41 14.57 1.15 1.48
C GLY A 41 14.08 1.88 0.22
N MET A 42 13.72 3.16 0.33
CA MET A 42 13.32 3.98 -0.83
C MET A 42 14.44 4.10 -1.87
N GLN A 43 15.69 4.29 -1.43
CA GLN A 43 16.85 4.33 -2.35
C GLN A 43 17.01 3.06 -3.17
N GLN A 44 16.65 1.89 -2.61
CA GLN A 44 16.69 0.62 -3.33
C GLN A 44 15.47 0.44 -4.24
N LEU A 45 14.31 0.91 -3.81
CA LEU A 45 13.03 0.68 -4.48
C LEU A 45 12.84 1.56 -5.72
N LEU A 46 13.18 2.85 -5.64
CA LEU A 46 12.88 3.82 -6.70
C LEU A 46 13.48 3.45 -8.05
N PRO A 47 14.76 3.02 -8.17
CA PRO A 47 15.31 2.61 -9.46
C PRO A 47 14.54 1.46 -10.13
N LEU A 48 13.96 0.55 -9.33
CA LEU A 48 13.14 -0.54 -9.87
C LEU A 48 11.82 -0.01 -10.46
N LEU A 49 11.16 0.92 -9.76
CA LEU A 49 9.91 1.52 -10.25
C LEU A 49 10.14 2.32 -11.53
N ASP A 50 11.23 3.10 -11.59
CA ASP A 50 11.63 3.87 -12.77
C ASP A 50 11.92 2.95 -13.96
N GLN A 51 12.74 1.90 -13.76
CA GLN A 51 13.06 0.91 -14.81
C GLN A 51 11.80 0.25 -15.37
N LEU A 52 10.84 -0.04 -14.52
CA LEU A 52 9.58 -0.67 -14.91
C LEU A 52 8.56 0.34 -15.46
N GLN A 53 8.79 1.64 -15.31
CA GLN A 53 7.81 2.68 -15.59
C GLN A 53 6.48 2.34 -14.88
N ALA A 54 6.57 1.98 -13.60
CA ALA A 54 5.47 1.51 -12.78
C ALA A 54 4.95 2.63 -11.87
N PRO A 55 3.93 3.42 -12.27
CA PRO A 55 3.30 4.34 -11.36
C PRO A 55 2.73 3.58 -10.16
N ALA A 56 2.88 4.18 -8.98
CA ALA A 56 2.42 3.61 -7.72
C ALA A 56 1.73 4.69 -6.88
N THR A 57 0.96 4.26 -5.88
CA THR A 57 0.40 5.13 -4.86
C THR A 57 1.23 5.00 -3.58
N PHE A 58 1.77 6.12 -3.10
CA PHE A 58 2.49 6.18 -1.83
C PHE A 58 1.56 6.73 -0.75
N PHE A 59 1.06 5.85 0.11
CA PHE A 59 0.35 6.24 1.33
C PHE A 59 1.39 6.71 2.34
N THR A 60 1.49 8.02 2.49
CA THR A 60 2.61 8.67 3.18
C THR A 60 2.13 9.26 4.49
N THR A 61 2.85 8.99 5.61
CA THR A 61 2.60 9.74 6.84
C THR A 61 3.04 11.18 6.65
N ALA A 62 2.26 12.13 7.16
CA ALA A 62 2.62 13.54 7.03
C ALA A 62 3.93 13.86 7.79
N HIS A 63 4.21 13.13 8.86
CA HIS A 63 5.47 13.23 9.58
C HIS A 63 6.68 12.85 8.70
N TYR A 64 6.61 11.70 8.00
CA TYR A 64 7.65 11.33 7.04
C TYR A 64 7.83 12.41 5.97
N ALA A 65 6.72 12.92 5.43
CA ALA A 65 6.75 13.94 4.38
C ALA A 65 7.39 15.26 4.85
N LEU A 66 7.13 15.69 6.07
CA LEU A 66 7.73 16.90 6.66
C LEU A 66 9.25 16.79 6.78
N GLN A 67 9.77 15.60 7.09
CA GLN A 67 11.21 15.34 7.22
C GLN A 67 11.89 15.06 5.87
N ASN A 68 11.12 14.70 4.82
CA ASN A 68 11.62 14.27 3.52
C ASN A 68 10.94 14.99 2.35
N LYS A 69 10.69 16.30 2.48
CA LYS A 69 9.91 17.12 1.52
C LYS A 69 10.38 16.97 0.08
N GLN A 70 11.69 16.98 -0.15
CA GLN A 70 12.25 16.88 -1.51
C GLN A 70 11.95 15.51 -2.14
N GLN A 71 12.02 14.44 -1.36
CA GLN A 71 11.70 13.10 -1.85
C GLN A 71 10.22 12.98 -2.22
N VAL A 72 9.31 13.49 -1.38
CA VAL A 72 7.85 13.46 -1.67
C VAL A 72 7.51 14.30 -2.90
N LYS A 73 8.14 15.47 -3.06
CA LYS A 73 8.00 16.28 -4.30
C LYS A 73 8.50 15.52 -5.53
N ALA A 74 9.64 14.84 -5.42
CA ALA A 74 10.22 14.08 -6.53
C ALA A 74 9.32 12.90 -6.92
N LEU A 75 8.72 12.20 -5.95
CA LEU A 75 7.73 11.13 -6.22
C LEU A 75 6.52 11.66 -6.99
N ALA A 76 5.97 12.80 -6.55
CA ALA A 76 4.85 13.45 -7.23
C ALA A 76 5.22 13.86 -8.66
N ALA A 77 6.39 14.47 -8.85
CA ALA A 77 6.90 14.88 -10.16
C ALA A 77 7.19 13.69 -11.11
N ALA A 78 7.53 12.52 -10.56
CA ALA A 78 7.73 11.28 -11.31
C ALA A 78 6.41 10.58 -11.70
N GLY A 79 5.25 11.18 -11.37
CA GLY A 79 3.94 10.64 -11.74
C GLY A 79 3.38 9.60 -10.76
N HIS A 80 3.97 9.47 -9.57
CA HIS A 80 3.37 8.69 -8.50
C HIS A 80 2.27 9.49 -7.80
N GLU A 81 1.25 8.79 -7.32
CA GLU A 81 0.22 9.36 -6.46
C GLU A 81 0.72 9.46 -5.02
N ILE A 82 0.54 10.62 -4.39
CA ILE A 82 0.71 10.78 -2.95
C ILE A 82 -0.66 10.71 -2.30
N ALA A 83 -0.83 9.74 -1.42
CA ALA A 83 -2.02 9.53 -0.60
C ALA A 83 -1.65 9.61 0.88
N SER A 84 -2.63 9.74 1.77
CA SER A 84 -2.39 9.91 3.19
C SER A 84 -2.32 8.59 3.94
N HIS A 85 -1.30 8.45 4.80
CA HIS A 85 -1.18 7.42 5.82
C HIS A 85 -1.29 8.02 7.22
N CYS A 86 -2.20 8.99 7.41
CA CYS A 86 -2.37 9.78 8.62
C CYS A 86 -1.18 10.71 8.92
N LEU A 87 -1.16 11.32 10.12
CA LEU A 87 -0.08 12.21 10.54
C LEU A 87 1.16 11.43 11.01
N TYR A 88 0.96 10.42 11.85
CA TYR A 88 1.98 9.51 12.37
C TYR A 88 1.54 8.05 12.21
N HIS A 89 2.51 7.13 12.08
CA HIS A 89 2.20 5.70 12.04
C HIS A 89 1.88 5.11 13.44
N SER A 90 2.53 5.61 14.49
CA SER A 90 2.48 5.05 15.85
C SER A 90 1.32 5.53 16.71
N ARG A 91 0.67 6.64 16.34
CA ARG A 91 -0.41 7.27 17.10
C ARG A 91 -1.46 7.87 16.20
N PHE A 92 -2.68 8.02 16.71
CA PHE A 92 -3.81 8.55 15.96
C PHE A 92 -4.65 9.51 16.82
N ASP A 93 -5.03 10.64 16.20
CA ASP A 93 -6.05 11.57 16.67
C ASP A 93 -6.95 11.90 15.46
N GLU A 94 -8.25 12.09 15.65
CA GLU A 94 -9.19 12.34 14.54
C GLU A 94 -8.83 13.58 13.71
N LYS A 95 -8.30 14.64 14.35
CA LYS A 95 -7.82 15.85 13.65
C LYS A 95 -6.64 15.57 12.71
N ASP A 96 -5.88 14.49 12.96
CA ASP A 96 -4.73 14.12 12.15
C ASP A 96 -5.13 13.74 10.72
N ILE A 97 -6.39 13.32 10.52
CA ILE A 97 -6.92 12.93 9.20
C ILE A 97 -6.91 14.13 8.24
N LEU A 98 -7.51 15.26 8.64
CA LEU A 98 -7.52 16.48 7.82
C LEU A 98 -6.13 17.10 7.74
N GLN A 99 -5.44 17.22 8.87
CA GLN A 99 -4.13 17.85 8.93
C GLN A 99 -3.11 17.14 8.02
N SER A 100 -3.11 15.80 8.00
CA SER A 100 -2.21 15.04 7.13
C SER A 100 -2.49 15.30 5.66
N ARG A 101 -3.76 15.40 5.26
CA ARG A 101 -4.17 15.71 3.88
C ARG A 101 -3.60 17.07 3.43
N GLU A 102 -3.78 18.09 4.25
CA GLU A 102 -3.33 19.45 3.95
C GLU A 102 -1.80 19.55 3.84
N ILE A 103 -1.08 18.94 4.79
CA ILE A 103 0.39 18.89 4.78
C ILE A 103 0.91 18.18 3.51
N LEU A 104 0.35 17.02 3.19
CA LEU A 104 0.78 16.25 2.03
C LEU A 104 0.46 16.96 0.72
N ALA A 105 -0.70 17.59 0.58
CA ALA A 105 -1.07 18.39 -0.59
C ALA A 105 -0.10 19.57 -0.79
N ASN A 106 0.21 20.28 0.29
CA ASN A 106 1.17 21.40 0.25
C ASN A 106 2.59 20.98 -0.13
N ILE A 107 3.03 19.79 0.33
CA ILE A 107 4.37 19.29 0.01
C ILE A 107 4.43 18.71 -1.40
N SER A 108 3.48 17.87 -1.79
CA SER A 108 3.49 17.19 -3.09
C SER A 108 3.11 18.09 -4.27
N GLY A 109 2.33 19.15 -4.00
CA GLY A 109 1.77 20.01 -5.05
C GLY A 109 0.65 19.36 -5.85
N GLN A 110 0.10 18.22 -5.40
CA GLN A 110 -1.02 17.54 -6.03
C GLN A 110 -2.18 17.32 -5.04
N PRO A 111 -3.43 17.11 -5.53
CA PRO A 111 -4.55 16.74 -4.67
C PRO A 111 -4.27 15.41 -3.96
N VAL A 112 -4.53 15.34 -2.65
CA VAL A 112 -4.44 14.12 -1.86
C VAL A 112 -5.85 13.54 -1.72
N ASN A 113 -6.16 12.55 -2.53
CA ASN A 113 -7.50 11.98 -2.67
C ASN A 113 -7.73 10.74 -1.82
N GLY A 114 -6.66 10.01 -1.52
CA GLY A 114 -6.70 8.72 -0.85
C GLY A 114 -6.24 8.74 0.59
N PHE A 115 -6.85 7.85 1.38
CA PHE A 115 -6.50 7.61 2.76
C PHE A 115 -6.27 6.12 3.02
N ARG A 116 -5.28 5.80 3.83
CA ARG A 116 -5.09 4.47 4.41
C ARG A 116 -4.75 4.62 5.88
N MET A 117 -5.53 3.99 6.75
CA MET A 117 -5.27 4.01 8.19
C MET A 117 -4.01 3.18 8.50
N PRO A 118 -3.08 3.68 9.32
CA PRO A 118 -1.95 2.90 9.82
C PRO A 118 -2.38 1.53 10.37
N ARG A 119 -1.59 0.49 10.06
CA ARG A 119 -1.86 -0.91 10.46
C ARG A 119 -3.18 -1.48 9.93
N LEU A 120 -3.81 -0.82 8.96
CA LEU A 120 -5.17 -1.13 8.47
C LEU A 120 -6.19 -1.22 9.60
N ALA A 121 -6.04 -0.35 10.62
CA ALA A 121 -6.99 -0.26 11.72
C ALA A 121 -8.35 0.23 11.24
N SER A 122 -9.40 -0.15 11.96
CA SER A 122 -10.75 0.33 11.65
C SER A 122 -10.85 1.83 11.88
N ILE A 123 -11.54 2.52 10.97
CA ILE A 123 -11.81 3.96 11.04
C ILE A 123 -13.24 4.26 10.59
N ASP A 124 -13.85 5.27 11.19
CA ASP A 124 -15.14 5.78 10.73
C ASP A 124 -14.98 6.43 9.34
N LYS A 125 -15.68 5.89 8.35
CA LYS A 125 -15.67 6.39 6.97
C LYS A 125 -16.19 7.81 6.85
N ASN A 126 -17.10 8.24 7.75
CA ASN A 126 -17.58 9.61 7.77
C ASN A 126 -16.47 10.61 8.09
N LEU A 127 -15.58 10.30 9.03
CA LEU A 127 -14.43 11.16 9.34
C LEU A 127 -13.49 11.31 8.14
N VAL A 128 -13.21 10.20 7.44
CA VAL A 128 -12.38 10.22 6.23
C VAL A 128 -13.04 11.06 5.14
N LYS A 129 -14.35 10.90 4.93
CA LYS A 129 -15.13 11.67 3.95
C LYS A 129 -15.17 13.16 4.31
N GLN A 130 -15.43 13.51 5.56
CA GLN A 130 -15.47 14.91 6.05
C GLN A 130 -14.13 15.62 5.90
N ALA A 131 -13.02 14.88 6.04
CA ALA A 131 -11.67 15.39 5.77
C ALA A 131 -11.41 15.64 4.27
N GLY A 132 -12.35 15.30 3.37
CA GLY A 132 -12.29 15.58 1.95
C GLY A 132 -11.57 14.53 1.11
N TYR A 133 -11.33 13.34 1.63
CA TYR A 133 -10.83 12.22 0.82
C TYR A 133 -11.94 11.64 -0.07
N THR A 134 -11.55 11.07 -1.18
CA THR A 134 -12.48 10.43 -2.14
C THR A 134 -12.46 8.91 -2.06
N TYR A 135 -11.37 8.34 -1.53
CA TYR A 135 -11.29 6.89 -1.30
C TYR A 135 -10.51 6.54 -0.02
N ASP A 136 -10.83 5.35 0.51
CA ASP A 136 -10.18 4.72 1.64
C ASP A 136 -9.66 3.34 1.26
N ALA A 137 -8.39 3.06 1.53
CA ALA A 137 -7.69 1.81 1.25
C ALA A 137 -7.28 1.06 2.53
N SER A 138 -8.01 1.27 3.64
CA SER A 138 -7.70 0.67 4.96
C SER A 138 -8.23 -0.76 5.13
N LEU A 139 -8.90 -1.35 4.13
CA LEU A 139 -9.54 -2.65 4.27
C LEU A 139 -8.68 -3.78 3.68
N ASN A 140 -8.38 -4.79 4.51
CA ASN A 140 -7.88 -6.09 4.06
C ASN A 140 -8.94 -7.15 4.37
N PRO A 141 -9.74 -7.61 3.39
CA PRO A 141 -10.95 -8.40 3.61
C PRO A 141 -10.63 -9.89 3.86
N THR A 142 -9.87 -10.14 4.90
CA THR A 142 -9.41 -11.46 5.36
C THR A 142 -9.57 -11.62 6.87
N TRP A 143 -9.26 -12.78 7.38
CA TRP A 143 -9.07 -13.02 8.81
C TRP A 143 -7.57 -13.08 9.12
N LEU A 144 -7.11 -12.18 9.96
CA LEU A 144 -5.76 -12.18 10.51
C LEU A 144 -5.86 -12.40 12.03
N PRO A 145 -5.53 -13.61 12.51
CA PRO A 145 -5.64 -13.94 13.93
C PRO A 145 -4.92 -12.92 14.83
N GLY A 146 -5.59 -12.49 15.90
CA GLY A 146 -5.06 -11.50 16.85
C GLY A 146 -5.10 -10.04 16.36
N ARG A 147 -5.53 -9.77 15.12
CA ARG A 147 -5.66 -8.40 14.60
C ARG A 147 -7.09 -8.05 14.17
N TYR A 148 -7.67 -8.76 13.20
CA TYR A 148 -9.02 -8.47 12.71
C TYR A 148 -9.66 -9.66 12.00
N ASN A 149 -11.00 -9.62 11.88
CA ASN A 149 -11.78 -10.53 11.04
C ASN A 149 -12.72 -9.73 10.14
N TYR A 150 -12.33 -9.60 8.86
CA TYR A 150 -13.09 -8.86 7.84
C TYR A 150 -13.60 -9.78 6.72
N LEU A 151 -13.79 -11.08 7.00
CA LEU A 151 -14.29 -12.05 6.01
C LEU A 151 -15.69 -11.70 5.46
N GLN A 152 -16.49 -10.95 6.20
CA GLN A 152 -17.83 -10.51 5.78
C GLN A 152 -17.81 -9.24 4.92
N GLN A 153 -16.68 -8.53 4.86
CA GLN A 153 -16.56 -7.31 4.07
C GLN A 153 -16.44 -7.64 2.57
N PRO A 154 -16.92 -6.74 1.67
CA PRO A 154 -16.70 -6.88 0.25
C PRO A 154 -15.20 -7.03 -0.08
N ARG A 155 -14.91 -7.86 -1.07
CA ARG A 155 -13.56 -8.22 -1.47
C ARG A 155 -13.00 -7.31 -2.58
N THR A 156 -13.87 -6.67 -3.30
CA THR A 156 -13.59 -5.79 -4.42
C THR A 156 -14.00 -4.36 -4.08
N VAL A 157 -13.66 -3.42 -4.93
CA VAL A 157 -14.04 -2.01 -4.78
C VAL A 157 -15.55 -1.86 -4.58
N PHE A 158 -15.94 -1.03 -3.62
CA PHE A 158 -17.35 -0.72 -3.34
C PHE A 158 -17.48 0.70 -2.78
N ARG A 159 -18.70 1.22 -2.69
CA ARG A 159 -18.99 2.51 -2.05
C ARG A 159 -19.53 2.35 -0.65
N SER A 160 -19.10 3.22 0.25
CA SER A 160 -19.60 3.35 1.61
C SER A 160 -19.52 4.82 2.03
N HIS A 161 -20.62 5.41 2.49
CA HIS A 161 -20.69 6.83 2.90
C HIS A 161 -20.15 7.80 1.84
N ASP A 162 -20.52 7.59 0.57
CA ASP A 162 -20.01 8.36 -0.58
C ASP A 162 -18.49 8.33 -0.76
N LEU A 163 -17.81 7.37 -0.17
CA LEU A 163 -16.39 7.12 -0.25
C LEU A 163 -16.15 5.82 -1.03
N TRP A 164 -15.22 5.80 -1.95
CA TRP A 164 -14.75 4.56 -2.55
C TRP A 164 -13.93 3.79 -1.52
N VAL A 165 -14.27 2.55 -1.26
CA VAL A 165 -13.44 1.64 -0.45
C VAL A 165 -12.67 0.75 -1.40
N MET A 166 -11.34 0.78 -1.26
CA MET A 166 -10.37 0.11 -2.14
C MET A 166 -9.64 -1.00 -1.36
N PRO A 167 -10.22 -2.21 -1.23
CA PRO A 167 -9.60 -3.27 -0.43
C PRO A 167 -8.27 -3.74 -1.01
N ALA A 168 -7.36 -4.17 -0.13
CA ALA A 168 -6.22 -4.99 -0.54
C ALA A 168 -6.72 -6.32 -1.13
N SER A 169 -6.05 -6.81 -2.17
CA SER A 169 -6.50 -8.02 -2.85
C SER A 169 -6.31 -9.28 -2.01
N VAL A 170 -7.36 -10.09 -1.99
CA VAL A 170 -7.36 -11.43 -1.41
C VAL A 170 -7.86 -12.44 -2.45
N THR A 171 -7.47 -13.70 -2.35
CA THR A 171 -7.94 -14.74 -3.28
C THR A 171 -9.46 -14.90 -3.23
N PRO A 172 -10.14 -15.20 -4.37
CA PRO A 172 -11.59 -15.14 -4.48
C PRO A 172 -12.37 -16.07 -3.53
N ARG A 173 -11.84 -17.24 -3.22
CA ARG A 173 -12.53 -18.25 -2.39
C ARG A 173 -12.04 -18.29 -0.95
N LEU A 174 -10.72 -18.44 -0.77
CA LEU A 174 -10.12 -18.67 0.55
C LEU A 174 -9.75 -17.37 1.26
N ARG A 175 -9.91 -16.21 0.61
CA ARG A 175 -9.53 -14.91 1.19
C ARG A 175 -8.08 -14.85 1.66
N LEU A 176 -7.16 -15.60 1.02
CA LEU A 176 -5.73 -15.51 1.32
C LEU A 176 -5.23 -14.13 0.90
N PRO A 177 -4.66 -13.35 1.81
CA PRO A 177 -4.27 -11.97 1.53
C PRO A 177 -3.00 -11.92 0.68
N LEU A 178 -3.01 -11.07 -0.36
CA LEU A 178 -1.86 -10.78 -1.22
C LEU A 178 -1.16 -9.50 -0.73
N PHE A 179 -0.66 -9.55 0.50
CA PHE A 179 -0.04 -8.41 1.18
C PHE A 179 1.44 -8.68 1.46
N TRP A 180 2.16 -7.65 1.88
CA TRP A 180 3.60 -7.67 2.10
C TRP A 180 4.12 -8.91 2.86
N LEU A 181 3.46 -9.31 3.95
CA LEU A 181 3.90 -10.43 4.79
C LEU A 181 3.74 -11.79 4.08
N ALA A 182 2.62 -11.99 3.37
CA ALA A 182 2.42 -13.17 2.54
C ALA A 182 3.41 -13.20 1.38
N PHE A 183 3.60 -12.06 0.70
CA PHE A 183 4.59 -11.93 -0.37
C PHE A 183 6.00 -12.26 0.13
N LYS A 184 6.39 -11.74 1.28
CA LYS A 184 7.71 -11.95 1.89
C LYS A 184 7.97 -13.42 2.15
N ASN A 185 7.03 -14.15 2.75
CA ASN A 185 7.25 -15.48 3.32
C ASN A 185 6.83 -16.66 2.44
N LEU A 186 5.97 -16.46 1.45
CA LEU A 186 5.50 -17.54 0.58
C LEU A 186 6.31 -17.62 -0.72
N PRO A 187 6.42 -18.80 -1.37
CA PRO A 187 7.10 -18.94 -2.65
C PRO A 187 6.49 -18.03 -3.72
N LEU A 188 7.33 -17.43 -4.57
CA LEU A 188 6.87 -16.52 -5.63
C LEU A 188 5.91 -17.20 -6.61
N SER A 189 6.13 -18.48 -6.92
CA SER A 189 5.22 -19.27 -7.77
C SER A 189 3.81 -19.35 -7.19
N PHE A 190 3.69 -19.55 -5.88
CA PHE A 190 2.40 -19.58 -5.19
C PHE A 190 1.73 -18.20 -5.21
N ILE A 191 2.47 -17.12 -4.92
CA ILE A 191 1.97 -15.75 -5.01
C ILE A 191 1.47 -15.45 -6.42
N LYS A 192 2.21 -15.83 -7.48
CA LYS A 192 1.80 -15.66 -8.88
C LYS A 192 0.49 -16.41 -9.18
N GLN A 193 0.33 -17.64 -8.70
CA GLN A 193 -0.93 -18.39 -8.88
C GLN A 193 -2.12 -17.73 -8.21
N CYS A 194 -1.96 -17.27 -6.96
CA CYS A 194 -2.98 -16.52 -6.23
C CYS A 194 -3.34 -15.21 -6.95
N SER A 195 -2.33 -14.47 -7.39
CA SER A 195 -2.52 -13.23 -8.15
C SER A 195 -3.26 -13.44 -9.47
N LEU A 196 -2.93 -14.52 -10.18
CA LEU A 196 -3.62 -14.88 -11.42
C LEU A 196 -5.10 -15.21 -11.18
N ALA A 197 -5.44 -15.86 -10.05
CA ALA A 197 -6.82 -16.13 -9.67
C ALA A 197 -7.59 -14.82 -9.39
N VAL A 198 -6.95 -13.84 -8.74
CA VAL A 198 -7.51 -12.50 -8.50
C VAL A 198 -7.71 -11.76 -9.83
N LEU A 199 -6.67 -11.64 -10.65
CA LEU A 199 -6.72 -10.93 -11.93
C LEU A 199 -7.80 -11.50 -12.87
N LYS A 200 -7.95 -12.83 -12.92
CA LYS A 200 -9.01 -13.48 -13.72
C LYS A 200 -10.41 -13.18 -13.22
N LYS A 201 -10.60 -13.07 -11.92
CA LYS A 201 -11.93 -12.88 -11.34
C LYS A 201 -12.34 -11.41 -11.29
N ASP A 202 -11.38 -10.50 -10.99
CA ASP A 202 -11.64 -9.11 -10.63
C ASP A 202 -11.20 -8.11 -11.71
N GLY A 203 -10.36 -8.53 -12.66
CA GLY A 203 -9.77 -7.64 -13.68
C GLY A 203 -8.68 -6.71 -13.14
N TYR A 204 -8.45 -6.67 -11.85
CA TYR A 204 -7.41 -5.88 -11.21
C TYR A 204 -6.81 -6.60 -10.01
N ILE A 205 -5.66 -6.09 -9.54
CA ILE A 205 -5.03 -6.51 -8.29
C ILE A 205 -4.53 -5.29 -7.52
N SER A 206 -4.83 -5.23 -6.21
CA SER A 206 -4.41 -4.20 -5.28
C SER A 206 -3.40 -4.77 -4.29
N LEU A 207 -2.17 -4.26 -4.35
CA LEU A 207 -1.01 -4.75 -3.58
C LEU A 207 -0.45 -3.63 -2.73
N TYR A 208 0.03 -3.96 -1.52
CA TYR A 208 0.77 -3.01 -0.69
C TYR A 208 2.01 -3.62 -0.05
N PHE A 209 3.05 -2.80 0.03
CA PHE A 209 4.36 -3.08 0.59
C PHE A 209 4.83 -1.88 1.40
N HIS A 210 5.98 -2.03 2.06
CA HIS A 210 6.62 -0.93 2.79
C HIS A 210 8.05 -0.72 2.26
N PRO A 211 8.49 0.50 2.02
CA PRO A 211 9.86 0.74 1.57
C PRO A 211 10.92 0.19 2.52
N TRP A 212 10.70 0.27 3.84
CA TRP A 212 11.63 -0.25 4.84
C TRP A 212 11.92 -1.75 4.71
N GLU A 213 11.05 -2.53 4.06
CA GLU A 213 11.29 -3.95 3.80
C GLU A 213 12.52 -4.19 2.90
N TYR A 214 12.87 -3.22 2.06
CA TYR A 214 13.99 -3.28 1.12
C TYR A 214 15.29 -2.70 1.70
N ALA A 215 15.29 -2.25 2.95
CA ALA A 215 16.48 -1.98 3.74
C ALA A 215 17.06 -3.27 4.36
N ASP A 216 18.29 -3.23 4.84
CA ASP A 216 18.83 -4.34 5.64
C ASP A 216 18.21 -4.33 7.04
N LEU A 217 17.43 -5.35 7.33
CA LEU A 217 16.77 -5.55 8.62
C LEU A 217 17.44 -6.63 9.48
N ALA A 218 18.59 -7.16 9.07
CA ALA A 218 19.22 -8.29 9.75
C ALA A 218 19.59 -7.99 11.21
N GLY A 219 19.94 -6.73 11.50
CA GLY A 219 20.32 -6.26 12.83
C GLY A 219 19.16 -6.13 13.83
N TYR A 220 17.92 -6.07 13.38
CA TYR A 220 16.74 -5.91 14.25
C TYR A 220 16.27 -7.26 14.82
N THR A 221 17.10 -7.86 15.69
CA THR A 221 16.91 -9.23 16.19
C THR A 221 15.71 -9.42 17.10
N ASN A 222 15.15 -8.34 17.63
CA ASN A 222 13.89 -8.32 18.39
C ASN A 222 12.65 -8.55 17.51
N LEU A 223 12.74 -8.31 16.19
CA LEU A 223 11.65 -8.59 15.28
C LEU A 223 11.47 -10.09 15.05
N PRO A 224 10.22 -10.59 14.90
CA PRO A 224 9.96 -11.94 14.45
C PRO A 224 10.69 -12.26 13.15
N PHE A 225 11.18 -13.48 13.01
CA PHE A 225 11.93 -13.91 11.83
C PHE A 225 11.17 -13.65 10.52
N TYR A 226 9.86 -13.94 10.48
CA TYR A 226 9.00 -13.75 9.31
C TYR A 226 8.76 -12.28 8.94
N THR A 227 8.97 -11.34 9.85
CA THR A 227 8.93 -9.89 9.57
C THR A 227 10.29 -9.39 9.08
N ARG A 228 11.37 -9.88 9.69
CA ARG A 228 12.72 -9.44 9.45
C ARG A 228 13.34 -10.02 8.18
N ARG A 229 13.02 -11.26 7.81
CA ARG A 229 13.62 -11.96 6.66
C ARG A 229 12.57 -12.63 5.77
N PRO A 230 12.80 -12.69 4.42
CA PRO A 230 13.86 -11.99 3.68
C PRO A 230 13.69 -10.46 3.72
N CYS A 231 14.76 -9.70 3.51
CA CYS A 231 14.76 -8.24 3.46
C CYS A 231 15.81 -7.73 2.45
N GLY A 232 15.90 -6.41 2.30
CA GLY A 232 16.93 -5.78 1.47
C GLY A 232 16.93 -6.29 0.03
N ASN A 233 18.11 -6.45 -0.54
CA ASN A 233 18.28 -6.85 -1.94
C ASN A 233 17.61 -8.18 -2.30
N GLN A 234 17.61 -9.16 -1.39
CA GLN A 234 16.97 -10.44 -1.65
C GLN A 234 15.45 -10.29 -1.89
N LEU A 235 14.78 -9.48 -1.07
CA LEU A 235 13.36 -9.19 -1.23
C LEU A 235 13.09 -8.30 -2.44
N LEU A 236 13.98 -7.35 -2.72
CA LEU A 236 13.90 -6.48 -3.90
C LEU A 236 13.97 -7.28 -5.20
N GLN A 237 14.86 -8.27 -5.31
CA GLN A 237 14.94 -9.16 -6.46
C GLN A 237 13.65 -9.96 -6.66
N LYS A 238 13.05 -10.45 -5.55
CA LYS A 238 11.75 -11.12 -5.59
C LYS A 238 10.65 -10.18 -6.07
N LEU A 239 10.62 -8.94 -5.59
CA LEU A 239 9.68 -7.91 -6.04
C LEU A 239 9.88 -7.62 -7.52
N SER A 240 11.11 -7.41 -7.98
CA SER A 240 11.43 -7.16 -9.39
C SER A 240 10.88 -8.27 -10.30
N ALA A 241 11.14 -9.54 -9.98
CA ALA A 241 10.64 -10.67 -10.74
C ALA A 241 9.09 -10.77 -10.72
N TYR A 242 8.46 -10.33 -9.65
CA TYR A 242 7.01 -10.29 -9.53
C TYR A 242 6.39 -9.14 -10.34
N LEU A 243 6.93 -7.93 -10.24
CA LEU A 243 6.42 -6.76 -10.96
C LEU A 243 6.64 -6.89 -12.47
N GLN A 244 7.78 -7.43 -12.92
CA GLN A 244 8.01 -7.74 -14.35
C GLN A 244 6.96 -8.72 -14.88
N TRP A 245 6.64 -9.75 -14.11
CA TRP A 245 5.60 -10.69 -14.48
C TRP A 245 4.21 -10.04 -14.51
N LEU A 246 3.85 -9.21 -13.53
CA LEU A 246 2.59 -8.46 -13.53
C LEU A 246 2.49 -7.52 -14.72
N LYS A 247 3.60 -6.84 -15.09
CA LYS A 247 3.68 -5.97 -16.28
C LYS A 247 3.36 -6.72 -17.59
N SER A 248 3.69 -8.01 -17.67
CA SER A 248 3.33 -8.84 -18.82
C SER A 248 1.84 -9.18 -18.91
N LEU A 249 1.10 -9.04 -17.80
CA LEU A 249 -0.33 -9.37 -17.72
C LEU A 249 -1.25 -8.13 -17.74
N GLY A 250 -0.72 -6.96 -17.36
CA GLY A 250 -1.52 -5.77 -17.20
C GLY A 250 -0.68 -4.48 -17.23
N HIS A 251 -1.28 -3.40 -16.78
CA HIS A 251 -0.64 -2.11 -16.65
C HIS A 251 -0.70 -1.61 -15.20
N PHE A 252 0.34 -0.93 -14.76
CA PHE A 252 0.36 -0.26 -13.47
C PHE A 252 -0.44 1.04 -13.54
N THR A 253 -1.19 1.33 -12.48
CA THR A 253 -1.96 2.57 -12.35
C THR A 253 -2.08 2.95 -10.88
N SER A 254 -2.26 4.25 -10.60
CA SER A 254 -2.56 4.72 -9.25
C SER A 254 -4.02 4.45 -8.86
N PHE A 255 -4.33 4.51 -7.59
CA PHE A 255 -5.69 4.29 -7.07
C PHE A 255 -6.66 5.33 -7.59
N SER A 256 -6.30 6.63 -7.54
CA SER A 256 -7.15 7.70 -8.07
C SER A 256 -7.40 7.53 -9.57
N ASN A 257 -6.38 7.20 -10.35
CA ASN A 257 -6.53 7.02 -11.79
C ASN A 257 -7.41 5.79 -12.12
N TYR A 258 -7.26 4.70 -11.36
CA TYR A 258 -8.13 3.53 -11.51
C TYR A 258 -9.60 3.88 -11.25
N ILE A 259 -9.90 4.61 -10.17
CA ILE A 259 -11.26 5.07 -9.87
C ILE A 259 -11.80 5.92 -11.02
N HIS A 260 -11.04 6.92 -11.45
CA HIS A 260 -11.46 7.84 -12.53
C HIS A 260 -11.80 7.09 -13.84
N LEU A 261 -10.95 6.13 -14.24
CA LEU A 261 -11.16 5.36 -15.47
C LEU A 261 -12.32 4.37 -15.41
N HIS A 262 -12.68 3.89 -14.22
CA HIS A 262 -13.68 2.84 -14.02
C HIS A 262 -14.92 3.32 -13.26
N GLU A 263 -15.05 4.60 -12.96
CA GLU A 263 -16.13 5.13 -12.11
C GLU A 263 -17.52 4.71 -12.61
N ASN A 264 -17.81 4.82 -13.89
CA ASN A 264 -19.09 4.42 -14.47
C ASN A 264 -19.36 2.92 -14.31
N GLN A 265 -18.34 2.06 -14.43
CA GLN A 265 -18.48 0.61 -14.25
C GLN A 265 -18.64 0.24 -12.76
N LEU A 266 -17.90 0.93 -11.90
CA LEU A 266 -17.94 0.73 -10.45
C LEU A 266 -19.28 1.14 -9.85
N LEU A 267 -19.91 2.19 -10.35
CA LEU A 267 -21.26 2.64 -9.92
C LEU A 267 -22.37 1.64 -10.26
N HIS A 268 -22.21 0.84 -11.31
CA HIS A 268 -23.20 -0.17 -11.72
C HIS A 268 -22.93 -1.56 -11.09
N SER A 269 -21.83 -1.73 -10.37
CA SER A 269 -21.41 -3.01 -9.76
C SER A 269 -21.55 -3.06 -8.23
N SER A 270 -21.88 -1.94 -7.59
CA SER A 270 -21.97 -1.75 -6.14
C SER A 270 -23.37 -1.95 -5.57
#